data_ec71a8614f232bf5d9be8b496ff0f5b4
#
_entry.id   ec71a8614f232bf5d9be8b496ff0f5b4
#
_cell.length_a   1.000
_cell.length_b   1.000
_cell.length_c   1.000
_cell.angle_alpha   90.00
_cell.angle_beta   90.00
_cell.angle_gamma   90.00
#
_symmetry.space_group_name_H-M   'P 1'
#
loop_
_entity.id
_entity.type
_entity.pdbx_description
1 polymer ?
#
loop_
_entity_poly.entity_id
_entity_poly.type
_entity_poly.pdbx_seq_one_letter_code
_entity_poly.pdbx_strand_id
1 'polypeptide(L)'
;MKPLSAAVAALVLMAQPVAAQTVILVRHAEKMDASADPALSEAGAARAQALAAVTAQAGLTHVYSTPLQRTRSTAAPAAEAAGLGIEALDLSGGGAAHIARAAGILRGLDDDDVVLVVGHSNTVPAIARALGVAEVADMSDCEYDRLIVIELKEGAARAVTGRYGAPSEPC
;
A
#
# COMPACT_ATOMS: atom_id res chain seq x y z
N MET A 1 -18.84 -29.35 -61.02
CA MET A 1 -18.01 -29.58 -59.81
C MET A 1 -17.85 -28.23 -59.13
N LYS A 2 -18.49 -27.98 -57.97
CA LYS A 2 -18.38 -26.72 -57.22
C LYS A 2 -17.36 -26.94 -56.09
N PRO A 3 -16.38 -26.06 -55.89
CA PRO A 3 -15.44 -26.19 -54.78
C PRO A 3 -16.13 -25.81 -53.46
N LEU A 4 -16.01 -26.67 -52.44
CA LEU A 4 -16.38 -26.41 -51.07
C LEU A 4 -15.29 -25.57 -50.43
N SER A 5 -15.56 -24.30 -50.16
CA SER A 5 -14.68 -23.44 -49.39
C SER A 5 -14.88 -23.74 -47.89
N ALA A 6 -13.91 -24.39 -47.26
CA ALA A 6 -13.88 -24.58 -45.82
C ALA A 6 -13.38 -23.29 -45.17
N ALA A 7 -14.27 -22.58 -44.45
CA ALA A 7 -13.93 -21.45 -43.62
C ALA A 7 -13.29 -21.97 -42.30
N VAL A 8 -11.99 -21.77 -42.11
CA VAL A 8 -11.33 -22.04 -40.84
C VAL A 8 -11.59 -20.85 -39.92
N ALA A 9 -12.43 -21.03 -38.92
CA ALA A 9 -12.64 -20.06 -37.84
C ALA A 9 -11.47 -20.15 -36.88
N ALA A 10 -10.56 -19.15 -36.88
CA ALA A 10 -9.51 -19.01 -35.90
C ALA A 10 -10.12 -18.54 -34.58
N LEU A 11 -10.14 -19.42 -33.56
CA LEU A 11 -10.51 -19.08 -32.18
C LEU A 11 -9.35 -18.33 -31.54
N VAL A 12 -9.45 -17.00 -31.47
CA VAL A 12 -8.49 -16.16 -30.73
C VAL A 12 -8.83 -16.31 -29.23
N LEU A 13 -8.06 -17.11 -28.50
CA LEU A 13 -8.10 -17.12 -27.04
C LEU A 13 -7.53 -15.76 -26.55
N MET A 14 -8.39 -14.85 -26.17
CA MET A 14 -8.01 -13.65 -25.42
C MET A 14 -7.60 -14.10 -24.01
N ALA A 15 -6.29 -14.09 -23.72
CA ALA A 15 -5.81 -14.22 -22.36
C ALA A 15 -6.31 -13.01 -21.57
N GLN A 16 -7.25 -13.23 -20.64
CA GLN A 16 -7.67 -12.18 -19.71
C GLN A 16 -6.49 -11.91 -18.77
N PRO A 17 -6.14 -10.64 -18.53
CA PRO A 17 -5.20 -10.33 -17.46
C PRO A 17 -5.78 -10.90 -16.16
N VAL A 18 -5.02 -11.77 -15.51
CA VAL A 18 -5.43 -12.27 -14.19
C VAL A 18 -5.19 -11.14 -13.21
N ALA A 19 -6.26 -10.63 -12.62
CA ALA A 19 -6.20 -9.59 -11.61
C ALA A 19 -5.26 -10.03 -10.47
N ALA A 20 -4.54 -9.08 -9.90
CA ALA A 20 -3.72 -9.27 -8.72
C ALA A 20 -3.96 -8.07 -7.80
N GLN A 21 -4.30 -8.35 -6.55
CA GLN A 21 -4.46 -7.31 -5.56
C GLN A 21 -3.16 -6.54 -5.39
N THR A 22 -3.25 -5.21 -5.32
CA THR A 22 -2.09 -4.34 -5.10
C THR A 22 -2.16 -3.71 -3.71
N VAL A 23 -1.12 -3.91 -2.89
CA VAL A 23 -1.00 -3.31 -1.57
C VAL A 23 0.18 -2.35 -1.55
N ILE A 24 -0.08 -1.07 -1.30
CA ILE A 24 0.92 -0.01 -1.16
C ILE A 24 1.13 0.26 0.32
N LEU A 25 2.32 -0.04 0.83
CA LEU A 25 2.68 0.17 2.23
C LEU A 25 3.66 1.33 2.35
N VAL A 26 3.34 2.30 3.22
CA VAL A 26 4.21 3.41 3.58
C VAL A 26 4.20 3.64 5.09
N ARG A 27 5.29 4.19 5.61
CA ARG A 27 5.35 4.75 6.96
C ARG A 27 4.66 6.11 6.98
N HIS A 28 4.10 6.51 8.16
CA HIS A 28 3.68 7.90 8.37
C HIS A 28 4.83 8.88 8.07
N ALA A 29 4.48 10.07 7.62
CA ALA A 29 5.43 11.13 7.30
C ALA A 29 6.06 11.76 8.55
N GLU A 30 6.97 12.72 8.38
CA GLU A 30 7.77 13.35 9.41
C GLU A 30 6.88 14.02 10.47
N LYS A 31 7.26 13.80 11.73
CA LYS A 31 6.56 14.32 12.91
C LYS A 31 7.04 15.74 13.24
N MET A 32 6.14 16.57 13.77
CA MET A 32 6.47 17.89 14.25
C MET A 32 7.36 17.85 15.49
N ASP A 33 7.12 16.86 16.38
CA ASP A 33 7.82 16.72 17.66
C ASP A 33 7.84 15.26 18.14
N ALA A 34 8.31 15.03 19.37
CA ALA A 34 8.43 13.70 20.00
C ALA A 34 7.25 13.37 20.94
N SER A 35 6.14 14.09 20.88
CA SER A 35 4.94 13.79 21.68
C SER A 35 4.36 12.40 21.34
N ALA A 36 3.45 11.92 22.16
CA ALA A 36 2.87 10.58 21.99
C ALA A 36 2.09 10.42 20.68
N ASP A 37 1.36 11.46 20.26
CA ASP A 37 0.60 11.47 19.00
C ASP A 37 0.78 12.82 18.28
N PRO A 38 1.97 13.08 17.72
CA PRO A 38 2.30 14.37 17.10
C PRO A 38 1.58 14.56 15.77
N ALA A 39 1.33 15.82 15.43
CA ALA A 39 1.00 16.23 14.09
C ALA A 39 2.19 16.02 13.12
N LEU A 40 1.94 16.15 11.83
CA LEU A 40 3.01 16.18 10.83
C LEU A 40 3.74 17.52 10.89
N SER A 41 5.04 17.48 10.65
CA SER A 41 5.83 18.68 10.36
C SER A 41 5.48 19.25 8.98
N GLU A 42 6.05 20.38 8.62
CA GLU A 42 5.92 20.94 7.27
C GLU A 42 6.45 19.96 6.21
N ALA A 43 7.61 19.36 6.45
CA ALA A 43 8.18 18.31 5.59
C ALA A 43 7.24 17.10 5.50
N GLY A 44 6.65 16.68 6.62
CA GLY A 44 5.68 15.60 6.66
C GLY A 44 4.40 15.90 5.89
N ALA A 45 3.90 17.13 5.97
CA ALA A 45 2.75 17.57 5.17
C ALA A 45 3.06 17.54 3.67
N ALA A 46 4.25 18.03 3.27
CA ALA A 46 4.71 17.95 1.89
C ALA A 46 4.85 16.50 1.41
N ARG A 47 5.35 15.59 2.26
CA ARG A 47 5.43 14.15 1.94
C ARG A 47 4.05 13.52 1.79
N ALA A 48 3.06 13.88 2.60
CA ALA A 48 1.70 13.40 2.45
C ALA A 48 1.09 13.84 1.09
N GLN A 49 1.37 15.04 0.63
CA GLN A 49 0.99 15.51 -0.71
C GLN A 49 1.72 14.74 -1.82
N ALA A 50 3.02 14.46 -1.62
CA ALA A 50 3.77 13.63 -2.57
C ALA A 50 3.22 12.19 -2.64
N LEU A 51 2.74 11.61 -1.52
CA LEU A 51 2.05 10.32 -1.51
C LEU A 51 0.78 10.37 -2.36
N ALA A 52 -0.05 11.38 -2.19
CA ALA A 52 -1.24 11.57 -3.02
C ALA A 52 -0.90 11.65 -4.51
N ALA A 53 0.17 12.38 -4.86
CA ALA A 53 0.59 12.52 -6.25
C ALA A 53 1.05 11.20 -6.87
N VAL A 54 1.84 10.36 -6.14
CA VAL A 54 2.32 9.08 -6.68
C VAL A 54 1.23 8.01 -6.72
N THR A 55 0.17 8.14 -5.92
CA THR A 55 -0.96 7.21 -5.91
C THR A 55 -2.14 7.68 -6.77
N ALA A 56 -2.10 8.88 -7.34
CA ALA A 56 -3.22 9.49 -8.07
C ALA A 56 -3.76 8.64 -9.23
N GLN A 57 -2.92 7.85 -9.88
CA GLN A 57 -3.30 6.98 -11.00
C GLN A 57 -3.32 5.50 -10.62
N ALA A 58 -3.15 5.19 -9.33
CA ALA A 58 -3.12 3.80 -8.88
C ALA A 58 -4.51 3.14 -8.85
N GLY A 59 -5.59 3.92 -8.86
CA GLY A 59 -6.95 3.40 -8.77
C GLY A 59 -7.26 2.88 -7.37
N LEU A 60 -6.87 3.61 -6.31
CA LEU A 60 -7.11 3.21 -4.93
C LEU A 60 -8.59 2.85 -4.71
N THR A 61 -8.83 1.71 -4.09
CA THR A 61 -10.15 1.23 -3.67
C THR A 61 -10.31 1.29 -2.15
N HIS A 62 -9.21 1.19 -1.40
CA HIS A 62 -9.17 1.24 0.06
C HIS A 62 -7.99 2.05 0.59
N VAL A 63 -8.20 2.77 1.68
CA VAL A 63 -7.13 3.47 2.40
C VAL A 63 -7.21 3.12 3.89
N TYR A 64 -6.17 2.48 4.40
CA TYR A 64 -6.04 2.10 5.81
C TYR A 64 -4.97 2.92 6.51
N SER A 65 -5.20 3.27 7.77
CA SER A 65 -4.18 3.82 8.66
C SER A 65 -4.37 3.35 10.09
N THR A 66 -3.33 3.44 10.92
CA THR A 66 -3.55 3.34 12.37
C THR A 66 -4.37 4.54 12.87
N PRO A 67 -5.00 4.49 14.06
CA PRO A 67 -5.84 5.60 14.54
C PRO A 67 -5.04 6.85 14.94
N LEU A 68 -3.71 6.82 14.88
CA LEU A 68 -2.85 7.92 15.29
C LEU A 68 -2.89 9.09 14.30
N GLN A 69 -2.79 10.31 14.83
CA GLN A 69 -2.91 11.53 14.03
C GLN A 69 -1.90 11.54 12.87
N ARG A 70 -0.65 11.21 13.11
CA ARG A 70 0.41 11.20 12.09
C ARG A 70 0.12 10.25 10.92
N THR A 71 -0.43 9.05 11.15
CA THR A 71 -0.77 8.10 10.08
C THR A 71 -1.99 8.55 9.31
N ARG A 72 -3.02 9.03 9.99
CA ARG A 72 -4.23 9.57 9.36
C ARG A 72 -3.91 10.80 8.51
N SER A 73 -3.12 11.74 9.03
CA SER A 73 -2.73 12.95 8.29
C SER A 73 -1.84 12.64 7.09
N THR A 74 -1.05 11.57 7.13
CA THR A 74 -0.27 11.10 5.97
C THR A 74 -1.18 10.50 4.89
N ALA A 75 -2.20 9.75 5.28
CA ALA A 75 -3.14 9.11 4.36
C ALA A 75 -4.15 10.09 3.74
N ALA A 76 -4.50 11.15 4.47
CA ALA A 76 -5.64 12.01 4.15
C ALA A 76 -5.61 12.60 2.73
N PRO A 77 -4.51 13.19 2.21
CA PRO A 77 -4.52 13.74 0.86
C PRO A 77 -4.75 12.69 -0.23
N ALA A 78 -4.22 11.47 -0.05
CA ALA A 78 -4.43 10.38 -1.01
C ALA A 78 -5.87 9.85 -0.97
N ALA A 79 -6.44 9.70 0.23
CA ALA A 79 -7.83 9.29 0.41
C ALA A 79 -8.80 10.32 -0.18
N GLU A 80 -8.57 11.63 0.08
CA GLU A 80 -9.37 12.72 -0.48
C GLU A 80 -9.32 12.73 -2.02
N ALA A 81 -8.13 12.60 -2.60
CA ALA A 81 -7.94 12.56 -4.05
C ALA A 81 -8.65 11.38 -4.70
N ALA A 82 -8.76 10.24 -4.00
CA ALA A 82 -9.47 9.05 -4.45
C ALA A 82 -10.98 9.06 -4.13
N GLY A 83 -11.47 10.04 -3.36
CA GLY A 83 -12.87 10.08 -2.89
C GLY A 83 -13.19 9.01 -1.85
N LEU A 84 -12.19 8.51 -1.09
CA LEU A 84 -12.30 7.42 -0.14
C LEU A 84 -12.26 7.92 1.31
N GLY A 85 -12.87 7.14 2.21
CA GLY A 85 -12.65 7.25 3.65
C GLY A 85 -11.35 6.58 4.09
N ILE A 86 -10.85 6.92 5.28
CA ILE A 86 -9.72 6.23 5.90
C ILE A 86 -10.25 5.24 6.93
N GLU A 87 -10.00 3.96 6.71
CA GLU A 87 -10.35 2.88 7.61
C GLU A 87 -9.27 2.67 8.68
N ALA A 88 -9.69 2.42 9.92
CA ALA A 88 -8.75 2.29 11.03
C ALA A 88 -8.23 0.86 11.19
N LEU A 89 -6.92 0.67 11.17
CA LEU A 89 -6.25 -0.54 11.60
C LEU A 89 -6.00 -0.47 13.11
N ASP A 90 -6.79 -1.17 13.88
CA ASP A 90 -6.73 -1.17 15.33
C ASP A 90 -5.36 -1.63 15.88
N LEU A 91 -4.87 -0.92 16.91
CA LEU A 91 -3.59 -1.19 17.58
C LEU A 91 -3.76 -2.05 18.87
N SER A 92 -4.98 -2.41 19.24
CA SER A 92 -5.24 -3.23 20.43
C SER A 92 -4.55 -4.59 20.35
N GLY A 93 -4.10 -5.10 21.48
CA GLY A 93 -3.38 -6.37 21.59
C GLY A 93 -1.89 -6.30 21.22
N GLY A 94 -1.36 -5.08 20.97
CA GLY A 94 0.06 -4.88 20.69
C GLY A 94 0.47 -5.16 19.24
N GLY A 95 1.77 -5.01 18.96
CA GLY A 95 2.29 -5.03 17.58
C GLY A 95 2.00 -6.33 16.82
N ALA A 96 2.19 -7.49 17.43
CA ALA A 96 1.93 -8.78 16.77
C ALA A 96 0.46 -8.97 16.38
N ALA A 97 -0.47 -8.59 17.27
CA ALA A 97 -1.90 -8.67 17.00
C ALA A 97 -2.32 -7.69 15.89
N HIS A 98 -1.77 -6.47 15.91
CA HIS A 98 -1.99 -5.47 14.86
C HIS A 98 -1.51 -5.98 13.49
N ILE A 99 -0.28 -6.52 13.41
CA ILE A 99 0.28 -7.05 12.15
C ILE A 99 -0.57 -8.19 11.61
N ALA A 100 -0.96 -9.14 12.48
CA ALA A 100 -1.79 -10.27 12.09
C ALA A 100 -3.17 -9.83 11.58
N ARG A 101 -3.78 -8.85 12.25
CA ARG A 101 -5.07 -8.27 11.85
C ARG A 101 -4.96 -7.54 10.52
N ALA A 102 -3.95 -6.69 10.34
CA ALA A 102 -3.73 -5.99 9.09
C ALA A 102 -3.54 -6.97 7.93
N ALA A 103 -2.69 -7.98 8.10
CA ALA A 103 -2.48 -9.00 7.07
C ALA A 103 -3.75 -9.82 6.78
N GLY A 104 -4.58 -10.10 7.80
CA GLY A 104 -5.85 -10.79 7.63
C GLY A 104 -6.87 -9.98 6.83
N ILE A 105 -7.01 -8.68 7.14
CA ILE A 105 -7.87 -7.75 6.39
C ILE A 105 -7.43 -7.70 4.93
N LEU A 106 -6.14 -7.44 4.69
CA LEU A 106 -5.60 -7.29 3.34
C LEU A 106 -5.78 -8.57 2.49
N ARG A 107 -5.64 -9.75 3.06
CA ARG A 107 -5.88 -11.01 2.34
C ARG A 107 -7.35 -11.33 2.09
N GLY A 108 -8.25 -10.65 2.77
CA GLY A 108 -9.69 -10.84 2.63
C GLY A 108 -10.34 -9.92 1.61
N LEU A 109 -9.59 -9.02 1.01
CA LEU A 109 -10.06 -8.13 -0.05
C LEU A 109 -10.02 -8.82 -1.42
N ASP A 110 -10.66 -8.22 -2.42
CA ASP A 110 -10.76 -8.78 -3.76
C ASP A 110 -9.43 -8.67 -4.55
N ASP A 111 -9.25 -9.56 -5.54
CA ASP A 111 -8.01 -9.63 -6.33
C ASP A 111 -7.76 -8.40 -7.21
N ASP A 112 -8.75 -7.55 -7.44
CA ASP A 112 -8.63 -6.29 -8.19
C ASP A 112 -8.51 -5.05 -7.30
N ASP A 113 -8.50 -5.22 -5.97
CA ASP A 113 -8.35 -4.11 -5.05
C ASP A 113 -6.95 -3.50 -5.08
N VAL A 114 -6.91 -2.18 -4.99
CA VAL A 114 -5.68 -1.39 -4.81
C VAL A 114 -5.75 -0.65 -3.48
N VAL A 115 -4.87 -1.02 -2.58
CA VAL A 115 -4.96 -0.65 -1.17
C VAL A 115 -3.76 0.18 -0.74
N LEU A 116 -4.02 1.33 -0.13
CA LEU A 116 -2.99 2.11 0.55
C LEU A 116 -3.04 1.84 2.06
N VAL A 117 -1.91 1.49 2.65
CA VAL A 117 -1.76 1.32 4.10
C VAL A 117 -0.68 2.25 4.63
N VAL A 118 -1.03 3.11 5.57
CA VAL A 118 -0.09 3.99 6.27
C VAL A 118 0.14 3.48 7.68
N GLY A 119 1.36 3.01 7.94
CA GLY A 119 1.78 2.41 9.22
C GLY A 119 3.00 3.10 9.84
N HIS A 120 3.87 2.32 10.46
CA HIS A 120 5.05 2.77 11.23
C HIS A 120 6.31 2.05 10.77
N SER A 121 7.50 2.54 11.14
CA SER A 121 8.79 1.95 10.78
C SER A 121 8.89 0.46 11.14
N ASN A 122 8.33 0.05 12.26
CA ASN A 122 8.34 -1.32 12.76
C ASN A 122 7.20 -2.19 12.20
N THR A 123 6.05 -1.62 11.82
CA THR A 123 4.89 -2.40 11.39
C THR A 123 4.83 -2.58 9.86
N VAL A 124 5.25 -1.60 9.07
CA VAL A 124 5.23 -1.67 7.61
C VAL A 124 6.05 -2.85 7.07
N PRO A 125 7.33 -3.05 7.44
CA PRO A 125 8.07 -4.23 7.00
C PRO A 125 7.49 -5.54 7.53
N ALA A 126 6.96 -5.51 8.76
CA ALA A 126 6.38 -6.69 9.39
C ALA A 126 5.06 -7.13 8.71
N ILE A 127 4.21 -6.18 8.29
CA ILE A 127 2.99 -6.45 7.50
C ILE A 127 3.39 -7.04 6.14
N ALA A 128 4.38 -6.48 5.46
CA ALA A 128 4.85 -7.02 4.18
C ALA A 128 5.33 -8.47 4.32
N ARG A 129 6.12 -8.77 5.35
CA ARG A 129 6.54 -10.16 5.66
C ARG A 129 5.35 -11.06 6.00
N ALA A 130 4.39 -10.56 6.77
CA ALA A 130 3.17 -11.31 7.09
C ALA A 130 2.30 -11.58 5.85
N LEU A 131 2.37 -10.74 4.82
CA LEU A 131 1.72 -10.98 3.53
C LEU A 131 2.47 -11.99 2.65
N GLY A 132 3.68 -12.41 3.04
CA GLY A 132 4.45 -13.43 2.33
C GLY A 132 5.64 -12.89 1.54
N VAL A 133 5.98 -11.60 1.68
CA VAL A 133 7.19 -11.04 1.06
C VAL A 133 8.41 -11.49 1.87
N ALA A 134 9.24 -12.36 1.29
CA ALA A 134 10.35 -13.02 1.99
C ALA A 134 11.45 -12.03 2.43
N GLU A 135 11.79 -11.09 1.57
CA GLU A 135 12.92 -10.17 1.79
C GLU A 135 12.44 -8.71 1.85
N VAL A 136 12.16 -8.24 3.05
CA VAL A 136 11.89 -6.83 3.33
C VAL A 136 12.81 -6.36 4.44
N ALA A 137 13.69 -5.41 4.11
CA ALA A 137 14.57 -4.81 5.10
C ALA A 137 13.77 -3.98 6.12
N ASP A 138 14.22 -3.96 7.37
CA ASP A 138 13.67 -3.08 8.39
C ASP A 138 13.84 -1.60 7.99
N MET A 139 13.00 -0.73 8.53
CA MET A 139 13.06 0.71 8.30
C MET A 139 13.75 1.38 9.48
N SER A 140 14.72 2.27 9.19
CA SER A 140 15.30 3.12 10.23
C SER A 140 14.28 4.17 10.71
N ASP A 141 14.55 4.76 11.89
CA ASP A 141 13.66 5.81 12.44
C ASP A 141 13.72 7.13 11.68
N CYS A 142 14.71 7.32 10.80
CA CYS A 142 14.83 8.49 9.93
C CYS A 142 14.31 8.24 8.51
N GLU A 143 13.90 7.02 8.19
CA GLU A 143 13.45 6.67 6.85
C GLU A 143 11.94 6.87 6.68
N TYR A 144 11.54 7.88 5.92
CA TYR A 144 10.14 8.24 5.66
C TYR A 144 9.74 8.08 4.19
N ASP A 145 10.69 7.98 3.27
CA ASP A 145 10.46 8.03 1.83
C ASP A 145 10.27 6.65 1.18
N ARG A 146 10.39 5.54 1.95
CA ARG A 146 10.19 4.20 1.41
C ARG A 146 8.73 3.92 1.08
N LEU A 147 8.52 3.38 -0.12
CA LEU A 147 7.24 2.88 -0.60
C LEU A 147 7.42 1.42 -1.02
N ILE A 148 6.59 0.52 -0.50
CA ILE A 148 6.60 -0.90 -0.84
C ILE A 148 5.30 -1.19 -1.57
N VAL A 149 5.39 -1.67 -2.80
CA VAL A 149 4.24 -2.13 -3.59
C VAL A 149 4.28 -3.65 -3.62
N ILE A 150 3.22 -4.28 -3.17
CA ILE A 150 3.08 -5.74 -3.11
C ILE A 150 1.95 -6.15 -4.06
N GLU A 151 2.22 -7.06 -4.94
CA GLU A 151 1.21 -7.80 -5.70
C GLU A 151 0.90 -9.11 -4.97
N LEU A 152 -0.36 -9.29 -4.58
CA LEU A 152 -0.87 -10.52 -3.98
C LEU A 152 -1.69 -11.28 -5.01
N LYS A 153 -1.35 -12.54 -5.24
CA LYS A 153 -2.06 -13.42 -6.16
C LYS A 153 -2.01 -14.86 -5.69
N GLU A 154 -3.16 -15.50 -5.51
CA GLU A 154 -3.26 -16.93 -5.18
C GLU A 154 -2.33 -17.38 -4.04
N GLY A 155 -2.16 -16.52 -3.01
CA GLY A 155 -1.30 -16.80 -1.84
C GLY A 155 0.19 -16.53 -2.05
N ALA A 156 0.62 -16.08 -3.24
CA ALA A 156 1.97 -15.61 -3.51
C ALA A 156 2.04 -14.09 -3.38
N ALA A 157 3.15 -13.59 -2.82
CA ALA A 157 3.42 -12.15 -2.71
C ALA A 157 4.70 -11.80 -3.48
N ARG A 158 4.62 -10.75 -4.30
CA ARG A 158 5.80 -10.14 -4.94
C ARG A 158 5.85 -8.67 -4.55
N ALA A 159 7.02 -8.16 -4.23
CA ALA A 159 7.18 -6.78 -3.83
C ALA A 159 8.23 -6.06 -4.64
N VAL A 160 7.97 -4.78 -4.90
CA VAL A 160 8.93 -3.80 -5.39
C VAL A 160 9.03 -2.69 -4.36
N THR A 161 10.26 -2.31 -4.03
CA THR A 161 10.51 -1.19 -3.13
C THR A 161 10.97 0.01 -3.94
N GLY A 162 10.28 1.12 -3.76
CA GLY A 162 10.60 2.42 -4.35
C GLY A 162 10.75 3.50 -3.29
N ARG A 163 10.85 4.74 -3.76
CA ARG A 163 10.90 5.93 -2.91
C ARG A 163 9.95 7.00 -3.45
N TYR A 164 9.45 7.86 -2.57
CA TYR A 164 8.54 8.94 -2.95
C TYR A 164 8.81 10.21 -2.13
N GLY A 165 8.48 11.35 -2.71
CA GLY A 165 8.73 12.65 -2.10
C GLY A 165 10.21 13.00 -1.99
N ALA A 166 10.56 13.89 -1.08
CA ALA A 166 11.95 14.26 -0.82
C ALA A 166 12.71 13.07 -0.19
N PRO A 167 14.03 12.90 -0.47
CA PRO A 167 14.84 11.91 0.23
C PRO A 167 14.78 12.10 1.75
N SER A 168 14.77 10.98 2.47
CA SER A 168 14.87 11.02 3.93
C SER A 168 16.26 11.49 4.37
N GLU A 169 16.31 12.30 5.43
CA GLU A 169 17.57 12.66 6.05
C GLU A 169 18.24 11.44 6.68
N PRO A 170 19.57 11.35 6.64
CA PRO A 170 20.30 10.29 7.34
C PRO A 170 20.02 10.34 8.86
N CYS A 171 19.98 9.19 9.52
CA CYS A 171 20.01 9.14 10.98
C CYS A 171 21.38 9.65 11.49
#